data_bffd7c1934756a1628253fcd8493f42e
#
_entry.id   bffd7c1934756a1628253fcd8493f42e
#
_cell.length_a   1.000
_cell.length_b   1.000
_cell.length_c   1.000
_cell.angle_alpha   90.00
_cell.angle_beta   90.00
_cell.angle_gamma   90.00
#
_symmetry.space_group_name_H-M   'P 1'
#
loop_
_entity.id
_entity.type
_entity.pdbx_description
1 polymer ?
#
loop_
_entity_poly.entity_id
_entity_poly.type
_entity_poly.pdbx_seq_one_letter_code
_entity_poly.pdbx_strand_id
1 'polypeptide(L)'
;MSEIPTPYRTPHGLDAGLRRQLLARSNAVLATINPDGSPHLTELLFYLDDEDRILLPTPQTTKKVKNIQTRPTVTVFISVESGWASCIGTARIITGDEAARLNQLNRDRLLTEAGMATMGLLLAFYEDTTIEITPERWIAWNDDAVLDTITSLGGDIEANPPSTWWKDLNIEG
;
A
#
# COMPACT_ATOMS: atom_id res chain seq x y z
N MET A 1 -20.03 -2.18 -31.34
CA MET A 1 -18.67 -2.46 -30.84
C MET A 1 -18.82 -2.73 -29.36
N SER A 2 -18.57 -3.96 -28.90
CA SER A 2 -18.50 -4.24 -27.47
C SER A 2 -17.32 -3.47 -26.89
N GLU A 3 -17.55 -2.76 -25.80
CA GLU A 3 -16.52 -2.05 -25.07
C GLU A 3 -15.51 -3.10 -24.56
N ILE A 4 -14.23 -2.93 -24.88
CA ILE A 4 -13.18 -3.83 -24.38
C ILE A 4 -13.10 -3.60 -22.86
N PRO A 5 -13.24 -4.65 -22.04
CA PRO A 5 -13.11 -4.50 -20.59
C PRO A 5 -11.75 -3.91 -20.22
N THR A 6 -11.74 -2.89 -19.39
CA THR A 6 -10.50 -2.30 -18.88
C THR A 6 -10.14 -2.91 -17.52
N PRO A 7 -8.92 -3.42 -17.33
CA PRO A 7 -8.47 -3.90 -16.03
C PRO A 7 -8.27 -2.77 -15.00
N TYR A 8 -8.21 -1.52 -15.49
CA TYR A 8 -8.05 -0.34 -14.64
C TYR A 8 -9.39 0.13 -14.10
N ARG A 9 -9.47 0.36 -12.81
CA ARG A 9 -10.67 0.82 -12.13
C ARG A 9 -10.37 1.93 -11.13
N THR A 10 -11.32 2.84 -10.96
CA THR A 10 -11.29 3.93 -9.97
C THR A 10 -12.46 3.75 -9.00
N PRO A 11 -12.34 2.87 -8.00
CA PRO A 11 -13.41 2.69 -7.02
C PRO A 11 -13.59 3.97 -6.20
N HIS A 12 -14.84 4.34 -5.92
CA HIS A 12 -15.17 5.46 -5.02
C HIS A 12 -14.83 5.13 -3.55
N GLY A 13 -14.52 3.88 -3.27
CA GLY A 13 -14.10 3.34 -1.99
C GLY A 13 -13.53 1.95 -2.20
N LEU A 14 -13.18 1.27 -1.13
CA LEU A 14 -12.71 -0.12 -1.19
C LEU A 14 -13.92 -1.05 -1.35
N ASP A 15 -13.95 -1.81 -2.45
CA ASP A 15 -14.81 -3.00 -2.50
C ASP A 15 -14.25 -4.11 -1.59
N ALA A 16 -15.10 -5.05 -1.19
CA ALA A 16 -14.72 -6.12 -0.25
C ALA A 16 -13.58 -7.01 -0.78
N GLY A 17 -13.45 -7.16 -2.10
CA GLY A 17 -12.39 -7.93 -2.75
C GLY A 17 -11.04 -7.24 -2.61
N LEU A 18 -10.97 -5.96 -3.00
CA LEU A 18 -9.75 -5.16 -2.89
C LEU A 18 -9.34 -4.98 -1.42
N ARG A 19 -10.31 -4.69 -0.53
CA ARG A 19 -10.05 -4.58 0.91
C ARG A 19 -9.37 -5.84 1.47
N ARG A 20 -9.86 -7.03 1.11
CA ARG A 20 -9.27 -8.30 1.53
C ARG A 20 -7.84 -8.46 1.02
N GLN A 21 -7.57 -8.11 -0.22
CA GLN A 21 -6.22 -8.16 -0.79
C GLN A 21 -5.26 -7.18 -0.06
N LEU A 22 -5.72 -5.99 0.28
CA LEU A 22 -4.92 -5.01 1.05
C LEU A 22 -4.63 -5.52 2.47
N LEU A 23 -5.61 -6.12 3.14
CA LEU A 23 -5.44 -6.72 4.46
C LEU A 23 -4.46 -7.89 4.49
N ALA A 24 -4.21 -8.54 3.35
CA ALA A 24 -3.19 -9.59 3.21
C ALA A 24 -1.76 -9.04 3.03
N ARG A 25 -1.58 -7.72 3.00
CA ARG A 25 -0.27 -7.07 2.81
C ARG A 25 0.21 -6.41 4.10
N SER A 26 1.54 -6.28 4.20
CA SER A 26 2.20 -5.65 5.35
C SER A 26 2.87 -4.33 5.00
N ASN A 27 3.24 -4.13 3.73
CA ASN A 27 4.05 -3.01 3.30
C ASN A 27 3.32 -2.14 2.28
N ALA A 28 3.55 -0.84 2.40
CA ALA A 28 3.06 0.17 1.46
C ALA A 28 4.18 1.17 1.15
N VAL A 29 4.16 1.72 -0.05
CA VAL A 29 5.03 2.86 -0.41
C VAL A 29 4.25 4.16 -0.21
N LEU A 30 4.74 5.00 0.69
CA LEU A 30 4.22 6.34 0.92
C LEU A 30 5.01 7.36 0.11
N ALA A 31 4.31 8.14 -0.69
CA ALA A 31 4.85 9.32 -1.39
C ALA A 31 4.42 10.60 -0.66
N THR A 32 5.38 11.41 -0.28
CA THR A 32 5.21 12.76 0.27
C THR A 32 5.98 13.76 -0.57
N ILE A 33 5.68 15.06 -0.46
CA ILE A 33 6.32 16.11 -1.26
C ILE A 33 7.31 16.93 -0.43
N ASN A 34 8.55 16.96 -0.88
CA ASN A 34 9.61 17.75 -0.29
C ASN A 34 9.35 19.27 -0.44
N PRO A 35 10.04 20.13 0.36
CA PRO A 35 9.92 21.58 0.22
C PRO A 35 10.21 22.09 -1.19
N ASP A 36 11.13 21.47 -1.92
CA ASP A 36 11.51 21.80 -3.30
C ASP A 36 10.51 21.29 -4.37
N GLY A 37 9.44 20.58 -3.94
CA GLY A 37 8.43 20.01 -4.84
C GLY A 37 8.76 18.60 -5.34
N SER A 38 9.95 18.08 -5.08
CA SER A 38 10.30 16.72 -5.48
C SER A 38 9.57 15.68 -4.64
N PRO A 39 9.20 14.50 -5.20
CA PRO A 39 8.62 13.43 -4.43
C PRO A 39 9.65 12.77 -3.50
N HIS A 40 9.20 12.35 -2.32
CA HIS A 40 9.95 11.53 -1.38
C HIS A 40 9.16 10.25 -1.14
N LEU A 41 9.72 9.12 -1.55
CA LEU A 41 9.11 7.81 -1.42
C LEU A 41 9.77 7.02 -0.29
N THR A 42 8.96 6.35 0.50
CA THR A 42 9.42 5.43 1.55
C THR A 42 8.51 4.23 1.64
N GLU A 43 9.10 3.04 1.76
CA GLU A 43 8.37 1.85 2.13
C GLU A 43 8.20 1.78 3.64
N LEU A 44 7.01 1.38 4.09
CA LEU A 44 6.61 1.34 5.50
C LEU A 44 5.68 0.15 5.74
N LEU A 45 5.71 -0.38 6.95
CA LEU A 45 4.62 -1.21 7.44
C LEU A 45 3.32 -0.40 7.47
N PHE A 46 2.20 -1.05 7.22
CA PHE A 46 0.90 -0.40 7.29
C PHE A 46 -0.17 -1.30 7.91
N TYR A 47 -1.18 -0.65 8.42
CA TYR A 47 -2.41 -1.24 8.89
C TYR A 47 -3.59 -0.52 8.23
N LEU A 48 -4.59 -1.29 7.80
CA LEU A 48 -5.88 -0.76 7.33
C LEU A 48 -6.90 -1.01 8.43
N ASP A 49 -7.49 0.06 8.97
CA ASP A 49 -8.49 -0.05 10.03
C ASP A 49 -9.91 -0.35 9.49
N ASP A 50 -10.89 -0.41 10.39
CA ASP A 50 -12.26 -0.74 10.03
C ASP A 50 -12.97 0.38 9.25
N GLU A 51 -12.44 1.61 9.28
CA GLU A 51 -12.93 2.77 8.52
C GLU A 51 -12.13 2.99 7.23
N ASP A 52 -11.35 2.00 6.81
CA ASP A 52 -10.47 2.02 5.63
C ASP A 52 -9.39 3.11 5.68
N ARG A 53 -9.04 3.63 6.87
CA ARG A 53 -7.90 4.52 7.03
C ARG A 53 -6.61 3.71 7.01
N ILE A 54 -5.57 4.31 6.43
CA ILE A 54 -4.24 3.70 6.35
C ILE A 54 -3.39 4.26 7.49
N LEU A 55 -2.88 3.39 8.34
CA LEU A 55 -2.07 3.71 9.49
C LEU A 55 -0.64 3.24 9.27
N LEU A 56 0.34 4.15 9.35
CA LEU A 56 1.74 3.91 9.05
C LEU A 56 2.61 4.30 10.26
N PRO A 57 3.07 3.32 11.05
CA PRO A 57 4.02 3.56 12.13
C PRO A 57 5.33 4.13 11.62
N THR A 58 5.91 5.12 12.32
CA THR A 58 7.17 5.72 11.91
C THR A 58 7.80 6.55 13.05
N PRO A 59 9.13 6.78 13.04
CA PRO A 59 9.71 7.77 13.94
C PRO A 59 9.28 9.20 13.57
N GLN A 60 8.94 10.01 14.60
CA GLN A 60 8.46 11.39 14.46
C GLN A 60 9.48 12.30 13.75
N THR A 61 10.77 12.02 13.89
CA THR A 61 11.86 12.84 13.34
C THR A 61 12.07 12.70 11.84
N THR A 62 11.34 11.78 11.19
CA THR A 62 11.55 11.44 9.78
C THR A 62 11.12 12.54 8.81
N LYS A 63 11.73 12.54 7.63
CA LYS A 63 11.46 13.51 6.56
C LYS A 63 10.00 13.50 6.12
N LYS A 64 9.39 12.31 6.00
CA LYS A 64 7.98 12.16 5.62
C LYS A 64 7.03 12.83 6.61
N VAL A 65 7.29 12.74 7.92
CA VAL A 65 6.50 13.43 8.95
C VAL A 65 6.58 14.95 8.75
N LYS A 66 7.79 15.50 8.56
CA LYS A 66 8.01 16.93 8.30
C LYS A 66 7.30 17.40 7.01
N ASN A 67 7.34 16.58 5.96
CA ASN A 67 6.65 16.87 4.71
C ASN A 67 5.13 16.94 4.91
N ILE A 68 4.54 15.98 5.64
CA ILE A 68 3.10 15.91 5.90
C ILE A 68 2.61 17.10 6.74
N GLN A 69 3.40 17.56 7.71
CA GLN A 69 3.06 18.74 8.52
C GLN A 69 2.87 20.00 7.68
N THR A 70 3.53 20.09 6.52
CA THR A 70 3.45 21.24 5.60
C THR A 70 2.50 20.98 4.45
N ARG A 71 2.43 19.73 3.97
CA ARG A 71 1.65 19.29 2.81
C ARG A 71 0.99 17.96 3.12
N PRO A 72 -0.22 17.98 3.67
CA PRO A 72 -0.87 16.76 4.17
C PRO A 72 -1.40 15.83 3.06
N THR A 73 -1.50 16.29 1.82
CA THR A 73 -1.91 15.43 0.70
C THR A 73 -0.78 14.46 0.37
N VAL A 74 -1.09 13.18 0.37
CA VAL A 74 -0.15 12.08 0.15
C VAL A 74 -0.70 11.08 -0.86
N THR A 75 0.20 10.24 -1.38
CA THR A 75 -0.18 9.06 -2.17
C THR A 75 0.42 7.83 -1.52
N VAL A 76 -0.38 6.77 -1.41
CA VAL A 76 0.05 5.45 -0.99
C VAL A 76 -0.08 4.49 -2.15
N PHE A 77 0.91 3.63 -2.34
CA PHE A 77 0.89 2.55 -3.31
C PHE A 77 1.10 1.22 -2.58
N ILE A 78 0.28 0.23 -2.91
CA ILE A 78 0.31 -1.09 -2.30
C ILE A 78 0.24 -2.13 -3.42
N SER A 79 1.26 -2.99 -3.52
CA SER A 79 1.20 -4.18 -4.37
C SER A 79 0.27 -5.20 -3.73
N VAL A 80 -0.67 -5.73 -4.51
CA VAL A 80 -1.56 -6.82 -4.10
C VAL A 80 -1.24 -8.08 -4.89
N GLU A 81 -1.93 -9.19 -4.61
CA GLU A 81 -1.61 -10.48 -5.23
C GLU A 81 -1.74 -10.45 -6.75
N SER A 82 -2.84 -9.86 -7.24
CA SER A 82 -3.11 -9.76 -8.67
C SER A 82 -3.17 -8.28 -9.08
N GLY A 83 -2.00 -7.57 -8.97
CA GLY A 83 -1.87 -6.19 -9.40
C GLY A 83 -1.43 -5.20 -8.31
N TRP A 84 -2.09 -4.05 -8.27
CA TRP A 84 -1.76 -3.00 -7.30
C TRP A 84 -2.96 -2.08 -7.01
N ALA A 85 -2.88 -1.40 -5.88
CA ALA A 85 -3.78 -0.30 -5.53
C ALA A 85 -2.99 0.96 -5.16
N SER A 86 -3.52 2.11 -5.50
CA SER A 86 -3.00 3.41 -5.09
C SER A 86 -4.13 4.25 -4.49
N CYS A 87 -3.81 4.94 -3.41
CA CYS A 87 -4.74 5.84 -2.73
C CYS A 87 -4.14 7.25 -2.70
N ILE A 88 -4.94 8.25 -3.07
CA ILE A 88 -4.67 9.65 -2.74
C ILE A 88 -5.54 9.98 -1.53
N GLY A 89 -4.96 10.65 -0.53
CA GLY A 89 -5.68 11.02 0.68
C GLY A 89 -4.98 12.12 1.46
N THR A 90 -5.65 12.53 2.54
CA THR A 90 -5.13 13.51 3.49
C THR A 90 -4.56 12.80 4.71
N ALA A 91 -3.32 13.14 5.06
CA ALA A 91 -2.59 12.56 6.18
C ALA A 91 -2.60 13.49 7.40
N ARG A 92 -2.73 12.91 8.61
CA ARG A 92 -2.46 13.57 9.87
C ARG A 92 -1.44 12.80 10.71
N ILE A 93 -0.76 13.50 11.60
CA ILE A 93 0.23 12.91 12.50
C ILE A 93 -0.40 12.69 13.87
N ILE A 94 -0.36 11.45 14.33
CA ILE A 94 -0.79 11.02 15.67
C ILE A 94 0.46 10.76 16.51
N THR A 95 0.45 11.21 17.75
CA THR A 95 1.56 11.06 18.71
C THR A 95 1.04 10.62 20.07
N GLY A 96 1.96 10.30 20.99
CA GLY A 96 1.64 9.93 22.37
C GLY A 96 0.90 8.59 22.48
N ASP A 97 0.04 8.47 23.50
CA ASP A 97 -0.61 7.20 23.85
C ASP A 97 -1.48 6.64 22.72
N GLU A 98 -2.11 7.51 21.93
CA GLU A 98 -2.91 7.09 20.78
C GLU A 98 -2.02 6.43 19.72
N ALA A 99 -0.87 7.04 19.38
CA ALA A 99 0.09 6.43 18.45
C ALA A 99 0.63 5.10 18.99
N ALA A 100 1.00 5.06 20.27
CA ALA A 100 1.49 3.83 20.89
C ALA A 100 0.48 2.68 20.78
N ARG A 101 -0.81 2.97 21.04
CA ARG A 101 -1.89 1.98 20.90
C ARG A 101 -2.07 1.51 19.45
N LEU A 102 -2.09 2.42 18.47
CA LEU A 102 -2.25 2.08 17.06
C LEU A 102 -1.04 1.29 16.53
N ASN A 103 0.16 1.67 16.92
CA ASN A 103 1.39 0.97 16.55
C ASN A 103 1.44 -0.44 17.16
N GLN A 104 0.92 -0.61 18.39
CA GLN A 104 0.79 -1.94 18.99
C GLN A 104 -0.17 -2.83 18.20
N LEU A 105 -1.36 -2.32 17.81
CA LEU A 105 -2.31 -3.07 16.97
C LEU A 105 -1.67 -3.51 15.63
N ASN A 106 -0.85 -2.66 15.03
CA ASN A 106 -0.13 -3.01 13.80
C ASN A 106 0.88 -4.14 14.04
N ARG A 107 1.64 -4.09 15.13
CA ARG A 107 2.59 -5.16 15.51
C ARG A 107 1.86 -6.47 15.78
N ASP A 108 0.80 -6.44 16.56
CA ASP A 108 -0.01 -7.64 16.89
C ASP A 108 -0.58 -8.32 15.65
N ARG A 109 -0.93 -7.53 14.64
CA ARG A 109 -1.39 -8.06 13.36
C ARG A 109 -0.27 -8.69 12.52
N LEU A 110 0.90 -8.09 12.50
CA LEU A 110 1.96 -8.44 11.56
C LEU A 110 2.96 -9.46 12.10
N LEU A 111 3.17 -9.48 13.42
CA LEU A 111 4.23 -10.26 14.02
C LEU A 111 3.69 -11.53 14.70
N THR A 112 4.44 -12.60 14.54
CA THR A 112 4.27 -13.80 15.36
C THR A 112 4.76 -13.53 16.78
N GLU A 113 4.48 -14.44 17.74
CA GLU A 113 5.01 -14.36 19.11
C GLU A 113 6.55 -14.21 19.12
N ALA A 114 7.25 -15.00 18.31
CA ALA A 114 8.70 -14.89 18.16
C ALA A 114 9.14 -13.55 17.55
N GLY A 115 8.38 -13.03 16.59
CA GLY A 115 8.59 -11.72 16.00
C GLY A 115 8.39 -10.58 17.01
N MET A 116 7.36 -10.68 17.85
CA MET A 116 7.12 -9.72 18.93
C MET A 116 8.24 -9.71 19.96
N ALA A 117 8.77 -10.87 20.32
CA ALA A 117 9.87 -10.98 21.30
C ALA A 117 11.20 -10.33 20.84
N THR A 118 11.38 -10.15 19.52
CA THR A 118 12.62 -9.61 18.93
C THR A 118 12.37 -8.31 18.20
N MET A 119 11.71 -8.38 17.05
CA MET A 119 11.45 -7.21 16.19
C MET A 119 10.45 -6.24 16.83
N GLY A 120 9.48 -6.75 17.60
CA GLY A 120 8.50 -5.93 18.30
C GLY A 120 9.14 -4.94 19.28
N LEU A 121 10.21 -5.33 19.97
CA LEU A 121 10.98 -4.46 20.87
C LEU A 121 11.65 -3.31 20.10
N LEU A 122 12.27 -3.61 18.95
CA LEU A 122 12.91 -2.61 18.10
C LEU A 122 11.86 -1.62 17.54
N LEU A 123 10.76 -2.12 17.02
CA LEU A 123 9.69 -1.30 16.46
C LEU A 123 9.05 -0.40 17.54
N ALA A 124 8.79 -0.94 18.74
CA ALA A 124 8.27 -0.16 19.86
C ALA A 124 9.21 0.97 20.30
N PHE A 125 10.52 0.80 20.14
CA PHE A 125 11.52 1.83 20.46
C PHE A 125 11.57 2.95 19.40
N TYR A 126 11.39 2.61 18.11
CA TYR A 126 11.54 3.57 17.02
C TYR A 126 10.22 4.21 16.57
N GLU A 127 9.11 3.49 16.70
CA GLU A 127 7.81 3.92 16.16
C GLU A 127 7.01 4.69 17.22
N ASP A 128 7.37 5.95 17.44
CA ASP A 128 6.74 6.86 18.40
C ASP A 128 5.58 7.69 17.82
N THR A 129 5.27 7.50 16.54
CA THR A 129 4.30 8.29 15.77
C THR A 129 3.57 7.38 14.79
N THR A 130 2.31 7.72 14.52
CA THR A 130 1.51 7.11 13.45
C THR A 130 1.11 8.18 12.45
N ILE A 131 1.35 7.93 11.16
CA ILE A 131 0.72 8.67 10.07
C ILE A 131 -0.63 8.01 9.81
N GLU A 132 -1.73 8.72 10.04
CA GLU A 132 -3.07 8.29 9.66
C GLU A 132 -3.44 8.97 8.35
N ILE A 133 -3.87 8.19 7.37
CA ILE A 133 -4.31 8.69 6.07
C ILE A 133 -5.79 8.37 5.90
N THR A 134 -6.59 9.41 5.69
CA THR A 134 -7.99 9.28 5.25
C THR A 134 -7.99 9.22 3.72
N PRO A 135 -8.39 8.08 3.12
CA PRO A 135 -8.47 7.93 1.67
C PRO A 135 -9.54 8.84 1.06
N GLU A 136 -9.20 9.52 -0.02
CA GLU A 136 -10.13 10.33 -0.82
C GLU A 136 -10.46 9.65 -2.15
N ARG A 137 -9.48 8.98 -2.75
CA ARG A 137 -9.65 8.29 -4.02
C ARG A 137 -8.73 7.08 -4.12
N TRP A 138 -9.30 5.96 -4.54
CA TRP A 138 -8.56 4.75 -4.88
C TRP A 138 -8.48 4.55 -6.38
N ILE A 139 -7.34 4.06 -6.84
CA ILE A 139 -7.09 3.61 -8.20
C ILE A 139 -6.49 2.21 -8.07
N ALA A 140 -6.99 1.25 -8.83
CA ALA A 140 -6.49 -0.12 -8.77
C ALA A 140 -6.30 -0.70 -10.17
N TRP A 141 -5.28 -1.52 -10.29
CA TRP A 141 -5.05 -2.40 -11.43
C TRP A 141 -5.29 -3.84 -10.99
N ASN A 142 -5.95 -4.62 -11.84
CA ASN A 142 -6.25 -6.01 -11.57
C ASN A 142 -5.73 -6.86 -12.75
N ASP A 143 -4.70 -7.67 -12.49
CA ASP A 143 -4.07 -8.53 -13.49
C ASP A 143 -5.03 -9.62 -13.98
N ASP A 144 -5.93 -10.15 -13.13
CA ASP A 144 -6.92 -11.15 -13.55
C ASP A 144 -7.84 -10.57 -14.62
N ALA A 145 -8.25 -9.31 -14.49
CA ALA A 145 -9.07 -8.64 -15.52
C ALA A 145 -8.29 -8.41 -16.84
N VAL A 146 -6.96 -8.33 -16.80
CA VAL A 146 -6.12 -8.31 -18.01
C VAL A 146 -6.19 -9.67 -18.69
N LEU A 147 -6.04 -10.76 -17.94
CA LEU A 147 -6.13 -12.13 -18.47
C LEU A 147 -7.50 -12.41 -19.09
N ASP A 148 -8.57 -12.00 -18.40
CA ASP A 148 -9.94 -12.12 -18.93
C ASP A 148 -10.09 -11.33 -20.25
N THR A 149 -9.50 -10.14 -20.31
CA THR A 149 -9.52 -9.32 -21.53
C THR A 149 -8.78 -10.03 -22.67
N ILE A 150 -7.58 -10.55 -22.42
CA ILE A 150 -6.79 -11.28 -23.41
C ILE A 150 -7.58 -12.50 -23.93
N THR A 151 -8.18 -13.25 -23.04
CA THR A 151 -9.03 -14.41 -23.39
C THR A 151 -10.22 -13.98 -24.26
N SER A 152 -10.88 -12.88 -23.93
CA SER A 152 -11.99 -12.35 -24.71
C SER A 152 -11.59 -11.91 -26.12
N LEU A 153 -10.32 -11.54 -26.31
CA LEU A 153 -9.73 -11.19 -27.61
C LEU A 153 -9.21 -12.42 -28.40
N GLY A 154 -9.40 -13.63 -27.86
CA GLY A 154 -8.99 -14.88 -28.50
C GLY A 154 -7.58 -15.34 -28.14
N GLY A 155 -6.97 -14.74 -27.10
CA GLY A 155 -5.69 -15.21 -26.54
C GLY A 155 -5.89 -16.52 -25.76
N ASP A 156 -4.98 -17.48 -25.97
CA ASP A 156 -4.97 -18.76 -25.27
C ASP A 156 -4.01 -18.69 -24.09
N ILE A 157 -4.55 -18.39 -22.91
CA ILE A 157 -3.78 -18.27 -21.67
C ILE A 157 -3.32 -19.63 -21.12
N GLU A 158 -4.08 -20.69 -21.40
CA GLU A 158 -3.69 -22.05 -20.95
C GLU A 158 -2.47 -22.54 -21.71
N ALA A 159 -2.44 -22.34 -23.06
CA ALA A 159 -1.30 -22.71 -23.89
C ALA A 159 -0.10 -21.76 -23.72
N ASN A 160 -0.36 -20.49 -23.36
CA ASN A 160 0.66 -19.43 -23.23
C ASN A 160 0.49 -18.71 -21.89
N PRO A 161 0.87 -19.32 -20.77
CA PRO A 161 0.67 -18.71 -19.45
C PRO A 161 1.57 -17.49 -19.24
N PRO A 162 1.16 -16.52 -18.38
CA PRO A 162 1.90 -15.27 -18.13
C PRO A 162 3.38 -15.44 -17.77
N SER A 163 3.72 -16.56 -17.13
CA SER A 163 5.11 -16.90 -16.80
C SER A 163 6.03 -17.06 -18.01
N THR A 164 5.47 -17.23 -19.21
CA THR A 164 6.23 -17.38 -20.47
C THR A 164 6.31 -16.09 -21.29
N TRP A 165 5.64 -15.02 -20.88
CA TRP A 165 5.53 -13.82 -21.71
C TRP A 165 6.74 -12.91 -21.69
N TRP A 166 7.56 -13.03 -20.67
CA TRP A 166 8.69 -12.13 -20.44
C TRP A 166 10.01 -12.85 -20.72
N LYS A 167 10.91 -12.17 -21.35
CA LYS A 167 12.29 -12.67 -21.51
C LYS A 167 12.97 -12.58 -20.15
N ASP A 168 13.77 -13.59 -19.83
CA ASP A 168 14.72 -13.48 -18.71
C ASP A 168 15.69 -12.34 -19.02
N LEU A 169 15.52 -11.25 -18.30
CA LEU A 169 16.47 -10.14 -18.33
C LEU A 169 17.60 -10.48 -17.37
N ASN A 170 18.46 -11.46 -17.77
CA ASN A 170 19.74 -11.65 -17.10
C ASN A 170 20.57 -10.40 -17.31
N ILE A 171 20.52 -9.49 -16.36
CA ILE A 171 21.47 -8.38 -16.26
C ILE A 171 22.74 -9.02 -15.68
N GLU A 172 23.60 -9.52 -16.58
CA GLU A 172 24.99 -9.81 -16.22
C GLU A 172 25.62 -8.47 -15.83
N GLY A 173 25.83 -8.29 -14.48
CA GLY A 173 26.54 -7.14 -13.90
C GLY A 173 28.04 -7.29 -14.02
#